data_eb43d6c8277351c82b6a3fad99a3cf49
#
_entry.id   eb43d6c8277351c82b6a3fad99a3cf49
#
_cell.length_a   1.000
_cell.length_b   1.000
_cell.length_c   1.000
_cell.angle_alpha   90.00
_cell.angle_beta   90.00
_cell.angle_gamma   90.00
#
_symmetry.space_group_name_H-M   'P 1'
#
loop_
_entity.id
_entity.type
_entity.pdbx_description
1 polymer ?
#
loop_
_entity_poly.entity_id
_entity_poly.type
_entity_poly.pdbx_seq_one_letter_code
_entity_poly.pdbx_strand_id
1 'polypeptide(L)'
;MMSKLRTLSVVLAATLTGACTMIPEYQRPAAPVPATFPYAAPTESPAALPPADAIAWRDYFADARLREVIALALVNNRDLRVAALNIEKARAQYRIQRADLFPAIGATASQTVQRLPGELTRSGEAETSRQYSATVGMSAYELDFFGRVRSLNAEALETYLGTEEARRSAQISLVAEVANAWLTRAADRERLALARSTFETRQQSHELTRRLFEAGAVSALDLHQAQTLLESARADAARYRSFVAQDENALALVVGAPLPAELLPDRLPDTASAVAELPAGVPSEVLARRPDILQAERSLRAANANIGAARAAFFPSISLTAAAGTASSTLGGLFDGGSGIWSFMPQIRIPIFEAGRLRASLDVAEVQRDINVAQYEKAIQSAFREVADALAERATLTEQLDARRALVDATAAGFRLSEARYKGGVDSFLGLLDAQRTLYGAELDLIGVRLSAAANGVTLYKALGGGWQ
;
A
#
# COMPACT_ATOMS: atom_id res chain seq x y z
N MET A 1 -2.31 60.25 -26.53
CA MET A 1 -3.44 59.29 -26.51
C MET A 1 -3.03 57.88 -26.96
N MET A 2 -2.13 57.73 -27.94
CA MET A 2 -1.64 56.41 -28.43
C MET A 2 -0.81 55.55 -27.45
N SER A 3 -0.10 56.17 -26.46
CA SER A 3 0.68 55.40 -25.48
C SER A 3 -0.21 54.66 -24.44
N LYS A 4 -1.30 55.30 -24.02
CA LYS A 4 -2.27 54.70 -23.11
C LYS A 4 -3.08 53.55 -23.72
N LEU A 5 -3.30 53.58 -25.04
CA LEU A 5 -3.96 52.50 -25.78
C LEU A 5 -3.03 51.27 -25.88
N ARG A 6 -1.71 51.44 -26.08
CA ARG A 6 -0.71 50.38 -26.16
C ARG A 6 -0.52 49.69 -24.81
N THR A 7 -0.49 50.47 -23.71
CA THR A 7 -0.42 49.88 -22.33
C THR A 7 -1.70 49.17 -21.97
N LEU A 8 -2.89 49.64 -22.35
CA LEU A 8 -4.16 48.97 -22.11
C LEU A 8 -4.27 47.65 -22.89
N SER A 9 -3.78 47.62 -24.16
CA SER A 9 -3.75 46.39 -24.97
C SER A 9 -2.78 45.35 -24.43
N VAL A 10 -1.62 45.73 -23.90
CA VAL A 10 -0.65 44.82 -23.27
C VAL A 10 -1.17 44.28 -21.94
N VAL A 11 -1.83 45.10 -21.13
CA VAL A 11 -2.44 44.66 -19.87
C VAL A 11 -3.63 43.72 -20.14
N LEU A 12 -4.47 44.02 -21.14
CA LEU A 12 -5.60 43.17 -21.52
C LEU A 12 -5.12 41.84 -22.14
N ALA A 13 -4.02 41.84 -22.93
CA ALA A 13 -3.40 40.60 -23.41
C ALA A 13 -2.76 39.77 -22.27
N ALA A 14 -2.15 40.43 -21.28
CA ALA A 14 -1.55 39.76 -20.13
C ALA A 14 -2.60 39.14 -19.19
N THR A 15 -3.79 39.73 -19.05
CA THR A 15 -4.88 39.20 -18.23
C THR A 15 -5.61 38.02 -18.91
N LEU A 16 -5.59 37.94 -20.25
CA LEU A 16 -6.18 36.84 -21.02
C LEU A 16 -5.30 35.55 -20.99
N THR A 17 -4.01 35.67 -20.71
CA THR A 17 -3.10 34.49 -20.69
C THR A 17 -3.14 33.66 -19.43
N GLY A 18 -3.77 34.13 -18.37
CA GLY A 18 -3.84 33.41 -17.06
C GLY A 18 -5.02 32.46 -16.88
N ALA A 19 -6.04 32.50 -17.74
CA ALA A 19 -7.37 31.98 -17.42
C ALA A 19 -7.82 30.73 -18.20
N CYS A 20 -7.10 30.26 -19.20
CA CYS A 20 -7.56 29.13 -20.03
C CYS A 20 -6.90 27.81 -19.62
N THR A 21 -7.44 27.16 -18.61
CA THR A 21 -7.23 25.71 -18.45
C THR A 21 -8.39 24.97 -19.11
N MET A 22 -8.07 23.87 -19.84
CA MET A 22 -9.07 22.97 -20.41
C MET A 22 -9.39 21.79 -19.47
N ILE A 23 -8.79 21.77 -18.27
CA ILE A 23 -9.07 20.79 -17.23
C ILE A 23 -10.53 20.95 -16.78
N PRO A 24 -11.36 19.90 -16.80
CA PRO A 24 -12.70 19.97 -16.23
C PRO A 24 -12.66 20.28 -14.73
N GLU A 25 -13.67 20.99 -14.25
CA GLU A 25 -13.82 21.18 -12.79
C GLU A 25 -13.94 19.82 -12.10
N TYR A 26 -13.09 19.61 -11.12
CA TYR A 26 -13.08 18.36 -10.35
C TYR A 26 -14.24 18.37 -9.34
N GLN A 27 -15.08 17.36 -9.44
CA GLN A 27 -16.11 17.07 -8.43
C GLN A 27 -15.82 15.72 -7.79
N ARG A 28 -15.70 15.71 -6.48
CA ARG A 28 -15.49 14.46 -5.73
C ARG A 28 -16.76 13.60 -5.85
N PRO A 29 -16.66 12.34 -6.33
CA PRO A 29 -17.80 11.44 -6.36
C PRO A 29 -18.33 11.19 -4.95
N ALA A 30 -19.65 11.02 -4.82
CA ALA A 30 -20.28 10.65 -3.56
C ALA A 30 -19.84 9.25 -3.13
N ALA A 31 -19.66 9.04 -1.83
CA ALA A 31 -19.31 7.71 -1.31
C ALA A 31 -20.48 6.72 -1.49
N PRO A 32 -20.30 5.58 -2.17
CA PRO A 32 -21.36 4.62 -2.45
C PRO A 32 -21.57 3.64 -1.27
N VAL A 33 -21.54 4.15 -0.03
CA VAL A 33 -21.66 3.37 1.21
C VAL A 33 -22.59 4.07 2.21
N PRO A 34 -23.23 3.33 3.14
CA PRO A 34 -24.02 3.91 4.22
C PRO A 34 -23.20 4.87 5.11
N ALA A 35 -23.87 5.86 5.70
CA ALA A 35 -23.27 6.84 6.60
C ALA A 35 -22.74 6.23 7.92
N THR A 36 -23.26 5.08 8.32
CA THR A 36 -22.90 4.38 9.57
C THR A 36 -22.54 2.93 9.29
N PHE A 37 -21.63 2.38 10.09
CA PHE A 37 -21.27 0.97 10.00
C PHE A 37 -22.33 0.09 10.67
N PRO A 38 -22.65 -1.10 10.12
CA PRO A 38 -23.41 -2.12 10.82
C PRO A 38 -22.61 -2.61 12.05
N TYR A 39 -23.32 -3.07 13.08
CA TYR A 39 -22.69 -3.58 14.34
C TYR A 39 -21.86 -2.55 15.12
N ALA A 40 -21.89 -1.28 14.76
CA ALA A 40 -21.34 -0.23 15.58
C ALA A 40 -22.17 -0.11 16.86
N ALA A 41 -21.56 -0.29 18.02
CA ALA A 41 -22.28 -0.07 19.29
C ALA A 41 -22.70 1.41 19.38
N PRO A 42 -23.91 1.71 19.86
CA PRO A 42 -24.31 3.07 20.12
C PRO A 42 -23.34 3.69 21.14
N THR A 43 -22.56 4.64 20.70
CA THR A 43 -21.64 5.35 21.59
C THR A 43 -22.43 6.46 22.27
N GLU A 44 -22.63 6.38 23.58
CA GLU A 44 -23.31 7.43 24.37
C GLU A 44 -22.59 8.79 24.29
N SER A 45 -21.36 8.84 23.80
CA SER A 45 -20.63 10.08 23.52
C SER A 45 -19.49 9.89 22.49
N PRO A 46 -19.67 10.32 21.23
CA PRO A 46 -18.62 10.23 20.20
C PRO A 46 -17.40 11.15 20.46
N ALA A 47 -17.50 12.04 21.44
CA ALA A 47 -16.58 13.17 21.61
C ALA A 47 -15.32 12.87 22.43
N ALA A 48 -15.16 11.67 23.00
CA ALA A 48 -14.11 11.42 24.00
C ALA A 48 -12.84 10.72 23.52
N LEU A 49 -12.87 10.05 22.36
CA LEU A 49 -11.70 9.30 21.85
C LEU A 49 -11.21 9.88 20.53
N PRO A 50 -9.87 10.06 20.37
CA PRO A 50 -9.32 10.49 19.10
C PRO A 50 -9.61 9.45 18.00
N PRO A 51 -9.83 9.88 16.75
CA PRO A 51 -10.01 8.94 15.64
C PRO A 51 -8.76 8.08 15.45
N ALA A 52 -8.93 6.86 14.96
CA ALA A 52 -7.85 5.87 14.87
C ALA A 52 -6.66 6.35 14.02
N ASP A 53 -6.91 7.15 12.99
CA ASP A 53 -5.89 7.76 12.14
C ASP A 53 -5.04 8.81 12.88
N ALA A 54 -5.50 9.33 14.01
CA ALA A 54 -4.76 10.24 14.89
C ALA A 54 -4.00 9.53 16.02
N ILE A 55 -4.20 8.23 16.22
CA ILE A 55 -3.51 7.43 17.24
C ILE A 55 -2.21 6.90 16.64
N ALA A 56 -1.07 7.31 17.18
CA ALA A 56 0.21 6.76 16.74
C ALA A 56 0.32 5.26 17.07
N TRP A 57 0.95 4.48 16.20
CA TRP A 57 1.10 3.04 16.45
C TRP A 57 1.86 2.72 17.74
N ARG A 58 2.75 3.61 18.20
CA ARG A 58 3.47 3.47 19.48
C ARG A 58 2.55 3.56 20.68
N ASP A 59 1.48 4.35 20.59
CA ASP A 59 0.49 4.52 21.65
C ASP A 59 -0.59 3.43 21.56
N TYR A 60 -0.78 2.89 20.35
CA TYR A 60 -1.74 1.83 20.09
C TYR A 60 -1.27 0.48 20.66
N PHE A 61 -0.03 0.08 20.46
CA PHE A 61 0.52 -1.18 20.93
C PHE A 61 1.21 -1.01 22.30
N ALA A 62 0.72 -1.68 23.39
CA ALA A 62 1.30 -1.55 24.73
C ALA A 62 2.53 -2.45 24.94
N ASP A 63 2.64 -3.61 24.27
CA ASP A 63 3.81 -4.48 24.43
C ASP A 63 5.06 -3.79 23.86
N ALA A 64 6.04 -3.53 24.74
CA ALA A 64 7.27 -2.84 24.35
C ALA A 64 8.08 -3.62 23.31
N ARG A 65 8.07 -4.97 23.37
CA ARG A 65 8.77 -5.84 22.41
C ARG A 65 8.14 -5.73 21.03
N LEU A 66 6.80 -5.76 20.95
CA LEU A 66 6.09 -5.57 19.68
C LEU A 66 6.38 -4.19 19.07
N ARG A 67 6.40 -3.14 19.89
CA ARG A 67 6.76 -1.78 19.42
C ARG A 67 8.18 -1.73 18.85
N GLU A 68 9.12 -2.45 19.47
CA GLU A 68 10.49 -2.51 18.97
C GLU A 68 10.60 -3.31 17.67
N VAL A 69 9.87 -4.43 17.55
CA VAL A 69 9.79 -5.21 16.30
C VAL A 69 9.18 -4.37 15.17
N ILE A 70 8.11 -3.61 15.43
CA ILE A 70 7.51 -2.70 14.44
C ILE A 70 8.52 -1.61 14.05
N ALA A 71 9.24 -1.02 15.01
CA ALA A 71 10.26 -0.01 14.72
C ALA A 71 11.38 -0.57 13.84
N LEU A 72 11.85 -1.79 14.09
CA LEU A 72 12.83 -2.48 13.25
C LEU A 72 12.29 -2.73 11.83
N ALA A 73 11.02 -3.14 11.72
CA ALA A 73 10.38 -3.35 10.41
C ALA A 73 10.28 -2.05 9.61
N LEU A 74 9.88 -0.95 10.23
CA LEU A 74 9.79 0.35 9.57
C LEU A 74 11.14 0.84 9.00
N VAL A 75 12.25 0.42 9.60
CA VAL A 75 13.61 0.76 9.12
C VAL A 75 14.12 -0.22 8.08
N ASN A 76 13.84 -1.51 8.23
CA ASN A 76 14.50 -2.57 7.47
C ASN A 76 13.64 -3.20 6.37
N ASN A 77 12.29 -3.05 6.42
CA ASN A 77 11.41 -3.68 5.44
C ASN A 77 11.71 -3.20 4.01
N ARG A 78 11.82 -4.17 3.08
CA ARG A 78 12.22 -3.89 1.69
C ARG A 78 11.08 -3.30 0.87
N ASP A 79 9.83 -3.70 1.13
CA ASP A 79 8.66 -3.17 0.40
C ASP A 79 8.38 -1.72 0.79
N LEU A 80 8.53 -1.36 2.07
CA LEU A 80 8.43 0.02 2.51
C LEU A 80 9.54 0.88 1.90
N ARG A 81 10.76 0.35 1.76
CA ARG A 81 11.86 1.02 1.07
C ARG A 81 11.57 1.21 -0.42
N VAL A 82 10.99 0.20 -1.09
CA VAL A 82 10.54 0.31 -2.49
C VAL A 82 9.48 1.40 -2.61
N ALA A 83 8.51 1.46 -1.69
CA ALA A 83 7.49 2.50 -1.67
C ALA A 83 8.11 3.91 -1.52
N ALA A 84 9.12 4.08 -0.65
CA ALA A 84 9.85 5.33 -0.50
C ALA A 84 10.62 5.73 -1.77
N LEU A 85 11.29 4.78 -2.42
CA LEU A 85 12.00 5.02 -3.68
C LEU A 85 11.05 5.34 -4.85
N ASN A 86 9.84 4.80 -4.84
CA ASN A 86 8.80 5.16 -5.81
C ASN A 86 8.36 6.63 -5.69
N ILE A 87 8.37 7.21 -4.47
CA ILE A 87 8.13 8.65 -4.29
C ILE A 87 9.25 9.47 -4.97
N GLU A 88 10.51 9.09 -4.74
CA GLU A 88 11.65 9.80 -5.37
C GLU A 88 11.60 9.71 -6.90
N LYS A 89 11.28 8.51 -7.42
CA LYS A 89 11.06 8.29 -8.86
C LYS A 89 9.94 9.17 -9.40
N ALA A 90 8.77 9.17 -8.76
CA ALA A 90 7.63 9.97 -9.20
C ALA A 90 7.91 11.48 -9.10
N ARG A 91 8.63 11.91 -8.06
CA ARG A 91 9.12 13.30 -7.93
C ARG A 91 10.05 13.69 -9.08
N ALA A 92 10.96 12.79 -9.47
CA ALA A 92 11.84 13.03 -10.61
C ALA A 92 11.05 13.11 -11.92
N GLN A 93 10.08 12.23 -12.14
CA GLN A 93 9.18 12.27 -13.29
C GLN A 93 8.35 13.56 -13.33
N TYR A 94 7.80 14.00 -12.20
CA TYR A 94 7.14 15.31 -12.10
C TYR A 94 8.07 16.47 -12.47
N ARG A 95 9.35 16.43 -12.03
CA ARG A 95 10.33 17.47 -12.41
C ARG A 95 10.64 17.46 -13.90
N ILE A 96 10.70 16.28 -14.52
CA ILE A 96 10.86 16.15 -15.99
C ILE A 96 9.67 16.80 -16.67
N GLN A 97 8.44 16.46 -16.29
CA GLN A 97 7.25 17.05 -16.88
C GLN A 97 7.15 18.57 -16.63
N ARG A 98 7.56 19.01 -15.45
CA ARG A 98 7.62 20.43 -15.10
C ARG A 98 8.65 21.20 -15.93
N ALA A 99 9.71 20.55 -16.38
CA ALA A 99 10.74 21.19 -17.21
C ALA A 99 10.17 21.64 -18.57
N ASP A 100 9.13 20.98 -19.10
CA ASP A 100 8.45 21.36 -20.33
C ASP A 100 7.76 22.75 -20.25
N LEU A 101 7.59 23.30 -19.05
CA LEU A 101 7.12 24.69 -18.85
C LEU A 101 8.20 25.74 -19.22
N PHE A 102 9.44 25.33 -19.43
CA PHE A 102 10.59 26.19 -19.70
C PHE A 102 11.29 25.75 -20.99
N PRO A 103 11.91 26.71 -21.74
CA PRO A 103 12.67 26.33 -22.91
C PRO A 103 13.93 25.52 -22.55
N ALA A 104 14.15 24.41 -23.26
CA ALA A 104 15.41 23.68 -23.19
C ALA A 104 16.45 24.37 -24.08
N ILE A 105 17.58 24.76 -23.51
CA ILE A 105 18.70 25.40 -24.21
C ILE A 105 19.80 24.36 -24.42
N GLY A 106 20.21 24.21 -25.70
CA GLY A 106 21.28 23.30 -26.09
C GLY A 106 22.29 23.99 -27.02
N ALA A 107 23.50 23.42 -27.05
CA ALA A 107 24.52 23.79 -28.03
C ALA A 107 24.62 22.67 -29.08
N THR A 108 24.70 23.06 -30.36
CA THR A 108 24.83 22.12 -31.47
C THR A 108 25.99 22.56 -32.36
N ALA A 109 26.90 21.65 -32.66
CA ALA A 109 27.91 21.82 -33.69
C ALA A 109 27.66 20.81 -34.81
N SER A 110 27.62 21.27 -36.06
CA SER A 110 27.36 20.40 -37.21
C SER A 110 28.19 20.73 -38.41
N GLN A 111 28.46 19.72 -39.24
CA GLN A 111 28.95 19.88 -40.61
C GLN A 111 27.90 19.31 -41.56
N THR A 112 27.48 20.10 -42.49
CA THR A 112 26.63 19.66 -43.60
C THR A 112 27.45 19.68 -44.88
N VAL A 113 27.48 18.56 -45.61
CA VAL A 113 28.10 18.47 -46.94
C VAL A 113 27.00 18.03 -47.91
N GLN A 114 26.71 18.85 -48.91
CA GLN A 114 25.64 18.59 -49.83
C GLN A 114 26.13 18.82 -51.26
N ARG A 115 25.91 17.88 -52.19
CA ARG A 115 26.11 18.05 -53.60
C ARG A 115 24.81 18.50 -54.24
N LEU A 116 24.83 19.68 -54.83
CA LEU A 116 23.70 20.21 -55.60
C LEU A 116 23.95 19.95 -57.09
N PRO A 117 22.97 19.41 -57.83
CA PRO A 117 23.06 19.29 -59.28
C PRO A 117 23.00 20.68 -59.93
N GLY A 118 23.56 20.80 -61.14
CA GLY A 118 23.67 22.11 -61.84
C GLY A 118 22.35 22.86 -62.00
N GLU A 119 21.24 22.15 -62.13
CA GLU A 119 19.89 22.75 -62.20
C GLU A 119 19.48 23.56 -60.96
N LEU A 120 20.10 23.26 -59.80
CA LEU A 120 19.81 23.92 -58.52
C LEU A 120 20.90 24.93 -58.11
N THR A 121 21.95 25.10 -58.92
CA THR A 121 23.03 26.03 -58.65
C THR A 121 22.91 27.26 -59.55
N ARG A 122 23.40 28.42 -59.10
CA ARG A 122 23.44 29.63 -59.92
C ARG A 122 24.41 29.53 -61.10
N SER A 123 25.44 28.72 -61.03
CA SER A 123 26.47 28.48 -62.02
C SER A 123 26.01 27.57 -63.17
N GLY A 124 24.93 26.79 -62.98
CA GLY A 124 24.52 25.75 -63.91
C GLY A 124 25.38 24.49 -63.84
N GLU A 125 26.38 24.43 -62.99
CA GLU A 125 27.25 23.28 -62.79
C GLU A 125 27.01 22.61 -61.42
N ALA A 126 27.24 21.29 -61.32
CA ALA A 126 27.09 20.58 -60.08
C ALA A 126 28.16 21.04 -59.05
N GLU A 127 27.73 21.50 -57.90
CA GLU A 127 28.57 22.05 -56.87
C GLU A 127 28.43 21.27 -55.56
N THR A 128 29.57 21.06 -54.83
CA THR A 128 29.55 20.50 -53.49
C THR A 128 29.68 21.61 -52.47
N SER A 129 28.59 21.95 -51.80
CA SER A 129 28.54 22.90 -50.69
C SER A 129 28.96 22.24 -49.40
N ARG A 130 29.74 22.94 -48.58
CA ARG A 130 30.10 22.55 -47.21
C ARG A 130 29.75 23.70 -46.30
N GLN A 131 29.14 23.37 -45.16
CA GLN A 131 28.81 24.34 -44.12
C GLN A 131 29.14 23.76 -42.76
N TYR A 132 29.89 24.47 -41.98
CA TYR A 132 30.15 24.24 -40.59
C TYR A 132 29.29 25.23 -39.78
N SER A 133 28.70 24.78 -38.68
CA SER A 133 27.97 25.65 -37.78
C SER A 133 28.16 25.27 -36.34
N ALA A 134 28.19 26.25 -35.44
CA ALA A 134 28.16 26.09 -34.00
C ALA A 134 27.15 27.10 -33.44
N THR A 135 26.07 26.60 -32.88
CA THR A 135 24.94 27.40 -32.40
C THR A 135 24.53 27.02 -31.00
N VAL A 136 24.02 27.99 -30.25
CA VAL A 136 23.30 27.79 -28.97
C VAL A 136 21.88 28.27 -29.19
N GLY A 137 20.91 27.48 -28.73
CA GLY A 137 19.52 27.83 -28.93
C GLY A 137 18.54 26.91 -28.25
N MET A 138 17.27 27.19 -28.49
CA MET A 138 16.14 26.36 -28.07
C MET A 138 15.39 25.83 -29.30
N SER A 139 14.85 24.60 -29.19
CA SER A 139 14.09 23.96 -30.26
C SER A 139 12.68 23.62 -29.81
N ALA A 140 11.68 24.01 -30.61
CA ALA A 140 10.28 23.62 -30.46
C ALA A 140 9.67 23.88 -29.06
N TYR A 141 10.10 24.95 -28.37
CA TYR A 141 9.48 25.32 -27.11
C TYR A 141 8.02 25.70 -27.32
N GLU A 142 7.09 24.97 -26.66
CA GLU A 142 5.64 25.19 -26.81
C GLU A 142 5.17 26.34 -25.90
N LEU A 143 4.55 27.34 -26.49
CA LEU A 143 3.82 28.40 -25.77
C LEU A 143 2.44 27.85 -25.39
N ASP A 144 2.26 27.55 -24.12
CA ASP A 144 1.08 26.86 -23.59
C ASP A 144 -0.13 27.80 -23.40
N PHE A 145 -0.72 28.27 -24.51
CA PHE A 145 -1.91 29.13 -24.45
C PHE A 145 -3.17 28.38 -24.01
N PHE A 146 -3.31 27.11 -24.39
CA PHE A 146 -4.51 26.30 -24.15
C PHE A 146 -4.36 25.34 -22.97
N GLY A 147 -3.26 25.38 -22.25
CA GLY A 147 -3.08 24.61 -21.00
C GLY A 147 -2.72 23.15 -21.20
N ARG A 148 -2.21 22.73 -22.37
CA ARG A 148 -1.78 21.36 -22.62
C ARG A 148 -0.62 20.96 -21.70
N VAL A 149 0.45 21.74 -21.68
CA VAL A 149 1.64 21.45 -20.87
C VAL A 149 1.32 21.58 -19.38
N ARG A 150 0.53 22.60 -19.00
CA ARG A 150 0.06 22.77 -17.61
C ARG A 150 -0.82 21.62 -17.16
N SER A 151 -1.69 21.07 -18.02
CA SER A 151 -2.53 19.92 -17.71
C SER A 151 -1.71 18.64 -17.48
N LEU A 152 -0.70 18.37 -18.33
CA LEU A 152 0.23 17.25 -18.14
C LEU A 152 1.08 17.41 -16.86
N ASN A 153 1.49 18.63 -16.56
CA ASN A 153 2.20 18.91 -15.31
C ASN A 153 1.31 18.70 -14.06
N ALA A 154 0.01 19.06 -14.14
CA ALA A 154 -0.96 18.80 -13.08
C ALA A 154 -1.21 17.29 -12.91
N GLU A 155 -1.35 16.53 -13.99
CA GLU A 155 -1.44 15.07 -13.98
C GLU A 155 -0.23 14.44 -13.28
N ALA A 156 0.99 14.85 -13.67
CA ALA A 156 2.22 14.36 -13.08
C ALA A 156 2.36 14.74 -11.59
N LEU A 157 1.87 15.92 -11.18
CA LEU A 157 1.83 16.32 -9.77
C LEU A 157 0.89 15.43 -8.95
N GLU A 158 -0.33 15.19 -9.43
CA GLU A 158 -1.29 14.34 -8.72
C GLU A 158 -0.81 12.89 -8.65
N THR A 159 -0.15 12.40 -9.70
CA THR A 159 0.50 11.07 -9.72
C THR A 159 1.61 11.01 -8.66
N TYR A 160 2.46 12.03 -8.54
CA TYR A 160 3.49 12.11 -7.50
C TYR A 160 2.86 12.10 -6.09
N LEU A 161 1.85 12.94 -5.85
CA LEU A 161 1.15 12.99 -4.55
C LEU A 161 0.46 11.66 -4.22
N GLY A 162 -0.05 10.94 -5.23
CA GLY A 162 -0.60 9.60 -5.07
C GLY A 162 0.41 8.58 -4.54
N THR A 163 1.69 8.70 -4.91
CA THR A 163 2.75 7.80 -4.39
C THR A 163 3.09 8.06 -2.93
N GLU A 164 2.90 9.29 -2.43
CA GLU A 164 3.06 9.60 -1.00
C GLU A 164 1.97 8.89 -0.18
N GLU A 165 0.71 8.90 -0.65
CA GLU A 165 -0.38 8.19 -0.01
C GLU A 165 -0.19 6.66 -0.09
N ALA A 166 0.30 6.14 -1.22
CA ALA A 166 0.64 4.73 -1.36
C ALA A 166 1.69 4.28 -0.31
N ARG A 167 2.71 5.09 -0.03
CA ARG A 167 3.70 4.79 1.02
C ARG A 167 3.05 4.75 2.40
N ARG A 168 2.14 5.69 2.72
CA ARG A 168 1.42 5.69 4.00
C ARG A 168 0.56 4.44 4.15
N SER A 169 -0.14 4.04 3.10
CA SER A 169 -0.93 2.80 3.05
C SER A 169 -0.06 1.56 3.25
N ALA A 170 1.12 1.51 2.61
CA ALA A 170 2.08 0.43 2.79
C ALA A 170 2.60 0.37 4.24
N GLN A 171 2.86 1.51 4.88
CA GLN A 171 3.28 1.56 6.28
C GLN A 171 2.20 1.03 7.23
N ILE A 172 0.94 1.44 7.06
CA ILE A 172 -0.20 0.91 7.83
C ILE A 172 -0.29 -0.60 7.69
N SER A 173 -0.18 -1.10 6.45
CA SER A 173 -0.24 -2.54 6.16
C SER A 173 0.92 -3.29 6.80
N LEU A 174 2.14 -2.76 6.74
CA LEU A 174 3.32 -3.35 7.37
C LEU A 174 3.18 -3.43 8.88
N VAL A 175 2.73 -2.35 9.54
CA VAL A 175 2.49 -2.33 11.00
C VAL A 175 1.52 -3.43 11.40
N ALA A 176 0.41 -3.57 10.67
CA ALA A 176 -0.59 -4.61 10.95
C ALA A 176 -0.06 -6.03 10.68
N GLU A 177 0.69 -6.22 9.60
CA GLU A 177 1.28 -7.51 9.24
C GLU A 177 2.30 -7.97 10.27
N VAL A 178 3.21 -7.09 10.70
CA VAL A 178 4.18 -7.37 11.77
C VAL A 178 3.47 -7.75 13.07
N ALA A 179 2.43 -6.98 13.46
CA ALA A 179 1.68 -7.25 14.67
C ALA A 179 0.97 -8.61 14.62
N ASN A 180 0.31 -8.94 13.50
CA ASN A 180 -0.38 -10.22 13.32
C ASN A 180 0.60 -11.40 13.27
N ALA A 181 1.74 -11.27 12.58
CA ALA A 181 2.77 -12.31 12.56
C ALA A 181 3.36 -12.55 13.96
N TRP A 182 3.60 -11.48 14.73
CA TRP A 182 4.07 -11.57 16.11
C TRP A 182 3.05 -12.28 17.03
N LEU A 183 1.75 -11.96 16.89
CA LEU A 183 0.66 -12.61 17.64
C LEU A 183 0.48 -14.07 17.24
N THR A 184 0.58 -14.40 15.95
CA THR A 184 0.51 -15.79 15.46
C THR A 184 1.62 -16.63 16.06
N ARG A 185 2.85 -16.12 16.03
CA ARG A 185 3.99 -16.80 16.66
C ARG A 185 3.77 -17.00 18.17
N ALA A 186 3.19 -16.00 18.86
CA ALA A 186 2.85 -16.11 20.28
C ALA A 186 1.86 -17.25 20.53
N ALA A 187 0.81 -17.36 19.73
CA ALA A 187 -0.19 -18.41 19.82
C ALA A 187 0.41 -19.79 19.55
N ASP A 188 1.26 -19.93 18.53
CA ASP A 188 1.89 -21.21 18.19
C ASP A 188 2.95 -21.62 19.23
N ARG A 189 3.55 -20.67 19.91
CA ARG A 189 4.42 -20.94 21.06
C ARG A 189 3.63 -21.48 22.24
N GLU A 190 2.43 -20.92 22.55
CA GLU A 190 1.54 -21.47 23.57
C GLU A 190 1.04 -22.88 23.19
N ARG A 191 0.63 -23.09 21.93
CA ARG A 191 0.22 -24.41 21.43
C ARG A 191 1.34 -25.43 21.53
N LEU A 192 2.58 -25.03 21.24
CA LEU A 192 3.75 -25.90 21.41
C LEU A 192 3.97 -26.25 22.88
N ALA A 193 3.85 -25.29 23.80
CA ALA A 193 3.99 -25.54 25.24
C ALA A 193 2.92 -26.51 25.74
N LEU A 194 1.66 -26.30 25.34
CA LEU A 194 0.54 -27.18 25.65
C LEU A 194 0.75 -28.59 25.07
N ALA A 195 1.17 -28.72 23.82
CA ALA A 195 1.42 -30.00 23.16
C ALA A 195 2.57 -30.77 23.84
N ARG A 196 3.64 -30.09 24.28
CA ARG A 196 4.74 -30.70 25.03
C ARG A 196 4.28 -31.20 26.40
N SER A 197 3.57 -30.39 27.17
CA SER A 197 3.02 -30.82 28.47
C SER A 197 2.05 -31.98 28.32
N THR A 198 1.21 -31.95 27.28
CA THR A 198 0.30 -33.07 26.97
C THR A 198 1.07 -34.34 26.59
N PHE A 199 2.12 -34.22 25.78
CA PHE A 199 2.98 -35.35 25.41
C PHE A 199 3.64 -35.97 26.66
N GLU A 200 4.21 -35.18 27.56
CA GLU A 200 4.82 -35.64 28.82
C GLU A 200 3.79 -36.39 29.71
N THR A 201 2.59 -35.82 29.87
CA THR A 201 1.51 -36.45 30.62
C THR A 201 1.06 -37.79 30.02
N ARG A 202 0.91 -37.83 28.69
CA ARG A 202 0.52 -39.06 27.96
C ARG A 202 1.62 -40.11 27.98
N GLN A 203 2.88 -39.69 27.98
CA GLN A 203 4.02 -40.60 28.12
C GLN A 203 4.01 -41.29 29.48
N GLN A 204 3.76 -40.54 30.56
CA GLN A 204 3.64 -41.09 31.91
C GLN A 204 2.44 -42.06 32.02
N SER A 205 1.29 -41.68 31.44
CA SER A 205 0.09 -42.55 31.42
C SER A 205 0.33 -43.85 30.64
N HIS A 206 0.95 -43.78 29.47
CA HIS A 206 1.29 -44.96 28.66
C HIS A 206 2.26 -45.89 29.42
N GLU A 207 3.29 -45.35 30.05
CA GLU A 207 4.25 -46.13 30.82
C GLU A 207 3.59 -46.82 32.01
N LEU A 208 2.67 -46.14 32.71
CA LEU A 208 1.87 -46.77 33.78
C LEU A 208 0.98 -47.90 33.22
N THR A 209 0.24 -47.63 32.14
CA THR A 209 -0.64 -48.63 31.49
C THR A 209 0.14 -49.83 31.01
N ARG A 210 1.35 -49.66 30.49
CA ARG A 210 2.25 -50.75 30.06
C ARG A 210 2.62 -51.62 31.25
N ARG A 211 3.00 -51.06 32.39
CA ARG A 211 3.32 -51.82 33.63
C ARG A 211 2.11 -52.61 34.16
N LEU A 212 0.92 -51.99 34.12
CA LEU A 212 -0.32 -52.65 34.51
C LEU A 212 -0.70 -53.80 33.57
N PHE A 213 -0.44 -53.66 32.25
CA PHE A 213 -0.63 -54.72 31.29
C PHE A 213 0.34 -55.89 31.49
N GLU A 214 1.61 -55.61 31.74
CA GLU A 214 2.62 -56.63 32.10
C GLU A 214 2.26 -57.39 33.37
N ALA A 215 1.58 -56.73 34.34
CA ALA A 215 1.04 -57.34 35.55
C ALA A 215 -0.32 -58.04 35.35
N GLY A 216 -0.90 -58.01 34.12
CA GLY A 216 -2.20 -58.62 33.83
C GLY A 216 -3.42 -57.83 34.38
N ALA A 217 -3.23 -56.58 34.79
CA ALA A 217 -4.29 -55.76 35.42
C ALA A 217 -5.15 -54.97 34.43
N VAL A 218 -4.68 -54.75 33.18
CA VAL A 218 -5.41 -54.03 32.12
C VAL A 218 -5.34 -54.79 30.78
N SER A 219 -6.21 -54.45 29.85
CA SER A 219 -6.28 -55.11 28.55
C SER A 219 -5.23 -54.60 27.55
N ALA A 220 -4.92 -55.37 26.50
CA ALA A 220 -4.12 -54.92 25.38
C ALA A 220 -4.78 -53.74 24.64
N LEU A 221 -6.12 -53.66 24.66
CA LEU A 221 -6.87 -52.53 24.08
C LEU A 221 -6.51 -51.24 24.81
N ASP A 222 -6.50 -51.23 26.14
CA ASP A 222 -6.14 -50.04 26.96
C ASP A 222 -4.72 -49.58 26.66
N LEU A 223 -3.76 -50.52 26.53
CA LEU A 223 -2.38 -50.21 26.18
C LEU A 223 -2.28 -49.52 24.78
N HIS A 224 -2.94 -50.10 23.77
CA HIS A 224 -2.92 -49.50 22.42
C HIS A 224 -3.65 -48.18 22.33
N GLN A 225 -4.72 -47.97 23.11
CA GLN A 225 -5.38 -46.66 23.23
C GLN A 225 -4.47 -45.61 23.85
N ALA A 226 -3.76 -45.94 24.91
CA ALA A 226 -2.77 -45.08 25.55
C ALA A 226 -1.63 -44.72 24.55
N GLN A 227 -1.15 -45.73 23.81
CA GLN A 227 -0.14 -45.53 22.77
C GLN A 227 -0.62 -44.60 21.67
N THR A 228 -1.87 -44.73 21.21
CA THR A 228 -2.48 -43.85 20.18
C THR A 228 -2.46 -42.41 20.63
N LEU A 229 -2.83 -42.09 21.87
CA LEU A 229 -2.81 -40.73 22.37
C LEU A 229 -1.39 -40.19 22.56
N LEU A 230 -0.44 -41.03 22.98
CA LEU A 230 0.97 -40.66 23.09
C LEU A 230 1.54 -40.24 21.75
N GLU A 231 1.34 -41.08 20.69
CA GLU A 231 1.87 -40.81 19.37
C GLU A 231 1.19 -39.57 18.70
N SER A 232 -0.12 -39.37 18.96
CA SER A 232 -0.82 -38.16 18.56
C SER A 232 -0.20 -36.90 19.20
N ALA A 233 0.05 -36.89 20.49
CA ALA A 233 0.67 -35.75 21.16
C ALA A 233 2.12 -35.50 20.69
N ARG A 234 2.87 -36.59 20.39
CA ARG A 234 4.22 -36.48 19.82
C ARG A 234 4.18 -35.81 18.45
N ALA A 235 3.22 -36.18 17.60
CA ALA A 235 3.02 -35.59 16.30
C ALA A 235 2.63 -34.11 16.41
N ASP A 236 1.72 -33.74 17.31
CA ASP A 236 1.32 -32.37 17.58
C ASP A 236 2.48 -31.50 18.07
N ALA A 237 3.28 -31.98 19.02
CA ALA A 237 4.46 -31.27 19.48
C ALA A 237 5.51 -31.05 18.36
N ALA A 238 5.67 -32.01 17.46
CA ALA A 238 6.53 -31.87 16.29
C ALA A 238 5.97 -30.84 15.30
N ARG A 239 4.66 -30.87 15.05
CA ARG A 239 3.94 -29.93 14.17
C ARG A 239 4.06 -28.48 14.67
N TYR A 240 3.74 -28.22 15.94
CA TYR A 240 3.82 -26.86 16.49
C TYR A 240 5.25 -26.34 16.60
N ARG A 241 6.24 -27.23 16.80
CA ARG A 241 7.65 -26.82 16.68
C ARG A 241 8.00 -26.32 15.28
N SER A 242 7.44 -26.97 14.24
CA SER A 242 7.62 -26.53 12.86
C SER A 242 6.92 -25.19 12.60
N PHE A 243 5.69 -24.99 13.12
CA PHE A 243 4.97 -23.74 12.96
C PHE A 243 5.70 -22.56 13.60
N VAL A 244 6.17 -22.71 14.84
CA VAL A 244 6.98 -21.67 15.51
C VAL A 244 8.21 -21.28 14.68
N ALA A 245 8.91 -22.26 14.10
CA ALA A 245 10.07 -21.96 13.24
C ALA A 245 9.66 -21.26 11.93
N GLN A 246 8.53 -21.63 11.34
CA GLN A 246 7.99 -20.97 10.15
C GLN A 246 7.55 -19.53 10.44
N ASP A 247 6.90 -19.31 11.58
CA ASP A 247 6.49 -17.97 12.03
C ASP A 247 7.69 -17.05 12.26
N GLU A 248 8.76 -17.57 12.86
CA GLU A 248 10.02 -16.83 13.05
C GLU A 248 10.64 -16.44 11.71
N ASN A 249 10.62 -17.34 10.73
CA ASN A 249 11.09 -17.04 9.37
C ASN A 249 10.20 -16.00 8.67
N ALA A 250 8.88 -16.13 8.79
CA ALA A 250 7.92 -15.19 8.22
C ALA A 250 8.07 -13.80 8.84
N LEU A 251 8.18 -13.74 10.17
CA LEU A 251 8.37 -12.47 10.88
C LEU A 251 9.71 -11.82 10.50
N ALA A 252 10.80 -12.61 10.40
CA ALA A 252 12.10 -12.09 9.96
C ALA A 252 12.05 -11.54 8.52
N LEU A 253 11.28 -12.17 7.62
CA LEU A 253 11.05 -11.67 6.25
C LEU A 253 10.32 -10.33 6.26
N VAL A 254 9.20 -10.25 6.99
CA VAL A 254 8.37 -9.03 7.06
C VAL A 254 9.14 -7.89 7.73
N VAL A 255 9.91 -8.17 8.77
CA VAL A 255 10.79 -7.18 9.42
C VAL A 255 11.97 -6.79 8.50
N GLY A 256 12.44 -7.69 7.64
CA GLY A 256 13.56 -7.47 6.75
C GLY A 256 14.94 -7.61 7.43
N ALA A 257 14.98 -8.15 8.66
CA ALA A 257 16.19 -8.43 9.43
C ALA A 257 15.97 -9.59 10.41
N PRO A 258 17.04 -10.30 10.82
CA PRO A 258 16.97 -11.26 11.92
C PRO A 258 16.51 -10.58 13.21
N LEU A 259 15.66 -11.26 13.98
CA LEU A 259 15.12 -10.73 15.22
C LEU A 259 15.87 -11.30 16.41
N PRO A 260 16.23 -10.46 17.42
CA PRO A 260 16.71 -10.91 18.71
C PRO A 260 15.66 -11.77 19.43
N ALA A 261 16.10 -12.84 20.09
CA ALA A 261 15.19 -13.79 20.75
C ALA A 261 14.35 -13.13 21.88
N GLU A 262 14.90 -12.10 22.52
CA GLU A 262 14.24 -11.34 23.59
C GLU A 262 13.02 -10.53 23.11
N LEU A 263 12.92 -10.23 21.80
CA LEU A 263 11.79 -9.55 21.21
C LEU A 263 10.65 -10.50 20.80
N LEU A 264 10.92 -11.80 20.83
CA LEU A 264 9.94 -12.81 20.44
C LEU A 264 9.04 -13.16 21.63
N PRO A 265 7.70 -13.20 21.44
CA PRO A 265 6.76 -13.48 22.52
C PRO A 265 6.74 -14.97 22.87
N ASP A 266 6.65 -15.29 24.16
CA ASP A 266 6.46 -16.68 24.59
C ASP A 266 4.99 -17.09 24.69
N ARG A 267 4.09 -16.13 24.83
CA ARG A 267 2.64 -16.33 24.94
C ARG A 267 1.87 -15.13 24.41
N LEU A 268 0.61 -15.37 24.08
CA LEU A 268 -0.33 -14.29 23.79
C LEU A 268 -0.49 -13.36 24.99
N PRO A 269 -0.58 -12.04 24.77
CA PRO A 269 -0.88 -11.12 25.86
C PRO A 269 -2.25 -11.47 26.48
N ASP A 270 -2.36 -11.35 27.81
CA ASP A 270 -3.60 -11.68 28.54
C ASP A 270 -4.74 -10.74 28.22
N THR A 271 -4.45 -9.56 27.76
CA THR A 271 -5.39 -8.60 27.21
C THR A 271 -4.91 -8.18 25.83
N ALA A 272 -5.77 -8.29 24.83
CA ALA A 272 -5.63 -7.55 23.56
C ALA A 272 -5.57 -6.03 23.78
N SER A 273 -5.79 -5.59 24.99
CA SER A 273 -5.97 -4.21 25.49
C SER A 273 -4.68 -3.45 25.76
N ALA A 274 -3.67 -3.77 25.04
CA ALA A 274 -2.75 -2.75 24.66
C ALA A 274 -3.43 -1.65 23.85
N VAL A 275 -4.65 -1.90 23.44
CA VAL A 275 -5.42 -1.07 22.53
C VAL A 275 -6.45 -0.36 23.36
N ALA A 276 -6.31 0.97 23.47
CA ALA A 276 -7.43 1.81 23.83
C ALA A 276 -8.66 1.37 22.99
N GLU A 277 -9.83 1.29 23.61
CA GLU A 277 -11.05 0.97 22.89
C GLU A 277 -11.19 1.93 21.70
N LEU A 278 -11.09 1.37 20.48
CA LEU A 278 -11.38 2.16 19.28
C LEU A 278 -12.87 2.47 19.28
N PRO A 279 -13.26 3.72 19.02
CA PRO A 279 -14.66 4.12 19.07
C PRO A 279 -15.47 3.31 18.05
N ALA A 280 -16.43 2.52 18.53
CA ALA A 280 -17.27 1.66 17.71
C ALA A 280 -18.30 2.43 16.85
N GLY A 281 -18.57 3.69 17.20
CA GLY A 281 -19.57 4.54 16.52
C GLY A 281 -19.00 5.54 15.52
N VAL A 282 -17.91 5.20 14.83
CA VAL A 282 -17.26 6.11 13.87
C VAL A 282 -18.11 6.29 12.63
N PRO A 283 -18.43 7.51 12.16
CA PRO A 283 -19.07 7.72 10.87
C PRO A 283 -18.22 7.15 9.71
N SER A 284 -18.88 6.67 8.65
CA SER A 284 -18.15 6.17 7.47
C SER A 284 -17.29 7.25 6.77
N GLU A 285 -17.52 8.52 7.07
CA GLU A 285 -16.69 9.66 6.62
C GLU A 285 -15.22 9.54 7.04
N VAL A 286 -14.91 8.80 8.12
CA VAL A 286 -13.52 8.55 8.52
C VAL A 286 -12.71 7.85 7.42
N LEU A 287 -13.39 7.06 6.59
CA LEU A 287 -12.75 6.39 5.46
C LEU A 287 -12.14 7.35 4.45
N ALA A 288 -12.72 8.55 4.28
CA ALA A 288 -12.20 9.55 3.34
C ALA A 288 -10.78 10.06 3.70
N ARG A 289 -10.27 9.75 4.91
CA ARG A 289 -8.92 10.10 5.37
C ARG A 289 -7.92 8.94 5.22
N ARG A 290 -8.39 7.75 4.83
CA ARG A 290 -7.50 6.60 4.60
C ARG A 290 -6.56 6.88 3.43
N PRO A 291 -5.26 6.57 3.57
CA PRO A 291 -4.28 6.81 2.51
C PRO A 291 -4.56 6.06 1.21
N ASP A 292 -5.11 4.86 1.26
CA ASP A 292 -5.48 4.08 0.06
C ASP A 292 -6.62 4.75 -0.73
N ILE A 293 -7.60 5.34 -0.05
CA ILE A 293 -8.70 6.10 -0.67
C ILE A 293 -8.17 7.43 -1.21
N LEU A 294 -7.30 8.12 -0.46
CA LEU A 294 -6.65 9.33 -0.92
C LEU A 294 -5.77 9.06 -2.16
N GLN A 295 -5.06 7.95 -2.21
CA GLN A 295 -4.32 7.52 -3.40
C GLN A 295 -5.23 7.35 -4.62
N ALA A 296 -6.37 6.67 -4.45
CA ALA A 296 -7.35 6.48 -5.53
C ALA A 296 -7.94 7.83 -5.98
N GLU A 297 -8.21 8.75 -5.06
CA GLU A 297 -8.64 10.12 -5.39
C GLU A 297 -7.58 10.89 -6.16
N ARG A 298 -6.29 10.78 -5.79
CA ARG A 298 -5.18 11.39 -6.54
C ARG A 298 -5.10 10.86 -7.97
N SER A 299 -5.28 9.55 -8.15
CA SER A 299 -5.33 8.94 -9.49
C SER A 299 -6.50 9.45 -10.32
N LEU A 300 -7.67 9.67 -9.70
CA LEU A 300 -8.83 10.27 -10.35
C LEU A 300 -8.56 11.73 -10.77
N ARG A 301 -7.92 12.51 -9.89
CA ARG A 301 -7.54 13.91 -10.19
C ARG A 301 -6.50 13.98 -11.32
N ALA A 302 -5.55 13.05 -11.35
CA ALA A 302 -4.57 12.93 -12.42
C ALA A 302 -5.27 12.68 -13.78
N ALA A 303 -6.20 11.73 -13.84
CA ALA A 303 -6.97 11.46 -15.05
C ALA A 303 -7.86 12.65 -15.47
N ASN A 304 -8.46 13.35 -14.49
CA ASN A 304 -9.21 14.57 -14.79
C ASN A 304 -8.32 15.67 -15.38
N ALA A 305 -7.09 15.82 -14.91
CA ALA A 305 -6.13 16.74 -15.47
C ALA A 305 -5.72 16.37 -16.91
N ASN A 306 -5.58 15.08 -17.22
CA ASN A 306 -5.24 14.57 -18.54
C ASN A 306 -6.30 14.92 -19.61
N ILE A 307 -7.60 14.97 -19.23
CA ILE A 307 -8.66 15.46 -20.12
C ILE A 307 -8.35 16.87 -20.62
N GLY A 308 -7.79 17.74 -19.78
CA GLY A 308 -7.39 19.08 -20.17
C GLY A 308 -6.35 19.08 -21.28
N ALA A 309 -5.36 18.19 -21.21
CA ALA A 309 -4.35 18.03 -22.25
C ALA A 309 -4.95 17.48 -23.55
N ALA A 310 -5.85 16.49 -23.47
CA ALA A 310 -6.55 15.95 -24.64
C ALA A 310 -7.47 16.98 -25.32
N ARG A 311 -8.16 17.83 -24.55
CA ARG A 311 -8.98 18.94 -25.07
C ARG A 311 -8.11 20.02 -25.71
N ALA A 312 -6.98 20.38 -25.08
CA ALA A 312 -6.06 21.38 -25.62
C ALA A 312 -5.47 20.98 -26.98
N ALA A 313 -5.34 19.66 -27.24
CA ALA A 313 -4.82 19.14 -28.52
C ALA A 313 -5.71 19.46 -29.74
N PHE A 314 -6.96 19.88 -29.57
CA PHE A 314 -7.83 20.34 -30.65
C PHE A 314 -7.52 21.78 -31.08
N PHE A 315 -6.80 22.54 -30.28
CA PHE A 315 -6.46 23.93 -30.50
C PHE A 315 -5.09 24.08 -31.16
N PRO A 316 -4.81 25.27 -31.77
CA PRO A 316 -3.50 25.52 -32.36
C PRO A 316 -2.37 25.40 -31.33
N SER A 317 -1.29 24.69 -31.66
CA SER A 317 -0.05 24.69 -30.90
C SER A 317 0.93 25.70 -31.48
N ILE A 318 1.56 26.50 -30.64
CA ILE A 318 2.55 27.50 -31.03
C ILE A 318 3.89 27.08 -30.44
N SER A 319 4.87 26.83 -31.31
CA SER A 319 6.22 26.49 -30.89
C SER A 319 7.23 27.53 -31.34
N LEU A 320 8.25 27.74 -30.53
CA LEU A 320 9.36 28.65 -30.81
C LEU A 320 10.64 27.87 -30.97
N THR A 321 11.36 28.12 -32.07
CA THR A 321 12.75 27.70 -32.25
C THR A 321 13.60 28.93 -32.43
N ALA A 322 14.68 29.07 -31.68
CA ALA A 322 15.61 30.19 -31.78
C ALA A 322 17.04 29.68 -31.54
N ALA A 323 17.95 30.17 -32.37
CA ALA A 323 19.35 29.85 -32.21
C ALA A 323 20.21 31.07 -32.59
N ALA A 324 21.36 31.17 -31.95
CA ALA A 324 22.40 32.16 -32.29
C ALA A 324 23.78 31.46 -32.21
N GLY A 325 24.70 31.88 -33.09
CA GLY A 325 26.03 31.25 -33.14
C GLY A 325 26.83 31.70 -34.35
N THR A 326 27.62 30.80 -34.89
CA THR A 326 28.50 31.05 -36.04
C THR A 326 28.34 29.99 -37.13
N ALA A 327 28.52 30.38 -38.41
CA ALA A 327 28.58 29.45 -39.52
C ALA A 327 29.61 29.89 -40.56
N SER A 328 30.27 28.92 -41.21
CA SER A 328 31.29 29.16 -42.24
C SER A 328 31.32 28.02 -43.25
N SER A 329 31.79 28.30 -44.50
CA SER A 329 32.07 27.27 -45.50
C SER A 329 33.36 26.47 -45.21
N THR A 330 34.20 26.95 -44.30
CA THR A 330 35.44 26.32 -43.89
C THR A 330 35.50 26.19 -42.37
N LEU A 331 36.13 25.12 -41.86
CA LEU A 331 36.24 24.92 -40.42
C LEU A 331 37.10 26.01 -39.73
N GLY A 332 38.16 26.48 -40.40
CA GLY A 332 39.03 27.55 -39.89
C GLY A 332 38.31 28.91 -39.76
N GLY A 333 37.35 29.19 -40.60
CA GLY A 333 36.60 30.45 -40.59
C GLY A 333 35.37 30.47 -39.66
N LEU A 334 35.12 29.36 -38.92
CA LEU A 334 33.91 29.23 -38.11
C LEU A 334 33.81 30.30 -37.02
N PHE A 335 34.91 30.76 -36.47
CA PHE A 335 34.93 31.76 -35.40
C PHE A 335 35.54 33.11 -35.85
N ASP A 336 35.73 33.31 -37.16
CA ASP A 336 36.22 34.57 -37.69
C ASP A 336 35.19 35.71 -37.62
N GLY A 337 35.69 36.94 -37.72
CA GLY A 337 34.80 38.10 -37.74
C GLY A 337 33.85 38.04 -38.92
N GLY A 338 32.55 38.16 -38.69
CA GLY A 338 31.51 38.09 -39.70
C GLY A 338 30.83 36.72 -39.88
N SER A 339 31.25 35.69 -39.16
CA SER A 339 30.62 34.34 -39.16
C SER A 339 29.31 34.25 -38.35
N GLY A 340 28.92 35.30 -37.63
CA GLY A 340 27.76 35.33 -36.75
C GLY A 340 26.43 35.07 -37.48
N ILE A 341 25.64 34.12 -36.95
CA ILE A 341 24.29 33.85 -37.46
C ILE A 341 23.28 33.81 -36.29
N TRP A 342 22.05 34.11 -36.60
CA TRP A 342 20.94 33.88 -35.72
C TRP A 342 19.70 33.46 -36.51
N SER A 343 18.82 32.70 -35.86
CA SER A 343 17.52 32.33 -36.41
C SER A 343 16.42 32.42 -35.33
N PHE A 344 15.24 32.85 -35.74
CA PHE A 344 14.05 32.86 -34.91
C PHE A 344 12.86 32.37 -35.75
N MET A 345 12.30 31.22 -35.39
CA MET A 345 11.25 30.55 -36.18
C MET A 345 10.06 30.23 -35.28
N PRO A 346 9.10 31.12 -35.11
CA PRO A 346 7.81 30.78 -34.54
C PRO A 346 7.04 29.92 -35.55
N GLN A 347 6.44 28.84 -35.06
CA GLN A 347 5.62 27.94 -35.85
C GLN A 347 4.25 27.76 -35.17
N ILE A 348 3.19 27.89 -35.96
CA ILE A 348 1.82 27.61 -35.54
C ILE A 348 1.35 26.37 -36.30
N ARG A 349 0.91 25.36 -35.55
CA ARG A 349 0.31 24.15 -36.10
C ARG A 349 -1.17 24.11 -35.73
N ILE A 350 -2.05 24.05 -36.71
CA ILE A 350 -3.50 23.96 -36.53
C ILE A 350 -3.94 22.58 -37.05
N PRO A 351 -4.49 21.70 -36.23
CA PRO A 351 -5.04 20.43 -36.70
C PRO A 351 -6.37 20.69 -37.44
N ILE A 352 -6.41 20.40 -38.73
CA ILE A 352 -7.63 20.57 -39.55
C ILE A 352 -8.34 19.24 -39.74
N PHE A 353 -7.58 18.19 -40.07
CA PHE A 353 -8.12 16.85 -40.28
C PHE A 353 -7.13 15.80 -39.80
N GLU A 354 -7.53 15.05 -38.78
CA GLU A 354 -6.71 14.03 -38.14
C GLU A 354 -7.42 12.65 -38.12
N ALA A 355 -8.33 12.43 -39.07
CA ALA A 355 -9.06 11.17 -39.27
C ALA A 355 -9.68 10.60 -38.00
N GLY A 356 -10.17 11.48 -37.11
CA GLY A 356 -10.79 11.07 -35.83
C GLY A 356 -9.81 10.86 -34.67
N ARG A 357 -8.50 10.89 -34.87
CA ARG A 357 -7.47 10.62 -33.86
C ARG A 357 -7.63 11.49 -32.60
N LEU A 358 -7.86 12.77 -32.73
CA LEU A 358 -8.02 13.69 -31.59
C LEU A 358 -9.29 13.37 -30.79
N ARG A 359 -10.38 13.05 -31.48
CA ARG A 359 -11.62 12.64 -30.82
C ARG A 359 -11.43 11.35 -30.03
N ALA A 360 -10.84 10.33 -30.64
CA ALA A 360 -10.54 9.07 -29.97
C ALA A 360 -9.59 9.26 -28.77
N SER A 361 -8.61 10.18 -28.87
CA SER A 361 -7.72 10.49 -27.74
C SER A 361 -8.46 11.15 -26.58
N LEU A 362 -9.43 12.02 -26.85
CA LEU A 362 -10.30 12.61 -25.83
C LEU A 362 -11.22 11.55 -25.22
N ASP A 363 -11.83 10.70 -26.04
CA ASP A 363 -12.68 9.60 -25.55
C ASP A 363 -11.88 8.66 -24.63
N VAL A 364 -10.61 8.35 -24.96
CA VAL A 364 -9.71 7.56 -24.08
C VAL A 364 -9.50 8.26 -22.73
N ALA A 365 -9.23 9.58 -22.74
CA ALA A 365 -9.01 10.32 -21.50
C ALA A 365 -10.28 10.39 -20.63
N GLU A 366 -11.45 10.56 -21.24
CA GLU A 366 -12.74 10.58 -20.54
C GLU A 366 -13.09 9.21 -19.96
N VAL A 367 -12.91 8.13 -20.73
CA VAL A 367 -13.12 6.75 -20.25
C VAL A 367 -12.12 6.40 -19.14
N GLN A 368 -10.85 6.85 -19.24
CA GLN A 368 -9.86 6.64 -18.17
C GLN A 368 -10.28 7.32 -16.86
N ARG A 369 -10.84 8.53 -16.92
CA ARG A 369 -11.43 9.17 -15.74
C ARG A 369 -12.56 8.33 -15.16
N ASP A 370 -13.47 7.79 -15.97
CA ASP A 370 -14.61 6.99 -15.52
C ASP A 370 -14.15 5.66 -14.90
N ILE A 371 -13.08 5.04 -15.45
CA ILE A 371 -12.42 3.90 -14.83
C ILE A 371 -11.90 4.28 -13.43
N ASN A 372 -11.25 5.44 -13.30
CA ASN A 372 -10.72 5.89 -12.01
C ASN A 372 -11.83 6.27 -11.01
N VAL A 373 -13.00 6.73 -11.47
CA VAL A 373 -14.20 6.89 -10.61
C VAL A 373 -14.61 5.54 -10.04
N ALA A 374 -14.76 4.52 -10.88
CA ALA A 374 -15.15 3.18 -10.43
C ALA A 374 -14.09 2.56 -9.47
N GLN A 375 -12.80 2.82 -9.70
CA GLN A 375 -11.72 2.37 -8.80
C GLN A 375 -11.77 3.10 -7.45
N TYR A 376 -12.04 4.40 -7.44
CA TYR A 376 -12.22 5.19 -6.22
C TYR A 376 -13.42 4.69 -5.40
N GLU A 377 -14.57 4.47 -6.04
CA GLU A 377 -15.77 3.92 -5.41
C GLU A 377 -15.52 2.53 -4.84
N LYS A 378 -14.82 1.66 -5.60
CA LYS A 378 -14.41 0.32 -5.14
C LYS A 378 -13.48 0.38 -3.92
N ALA A 379 -12.54 1.33 -3.88
CA ALA A 379 -11.66 1.52 -2.72
C ALA A 379 -12.47 1.86 -1.46
N ILE A 380 -13.46 2.76 -1.57
CA ILE A 380 -14.36 3.11 -0.46
C ILE A 380 -15.19 1.90 -0.02
N GLN A 381 -15.78 1.15 -0.95
CA GLN A 381 -16.57 -0.05 -0.63
C GLN A 381 -15.72 -1.13 0.04
N SER A 382 -14.48 -1.34 -0.42
CA SER A 382 -13.55 -2.30 0.17
C SER A 382 -13.18 -1.90 1.60
N ALA A 383 -12.87 -0.62 1.82
CA ALA A 383 -12.56 -0.09 3.13
C ALA A 383 -13.77 -0.15 4.09
N PHE A 384 -14.97 0.15 3.60
CA PHE A 384 -16.18 0.01 4.37
C PHE A 384 -16.41 -1.44 4.80
N ARG A 385 -16.25 -2.40 3.88
CA ARG A 385 -16.35 -3.83 4.18
C ARG A 385 -15.33 -4.26 5.24
N GLU A 386 -14.06 -3.85 5.12
CA GLU A 386 -13.02 -4.20 6.08
C GLU A 386 -13.38 -3.77 7.50
N VAL A 387 -13.90 -2.56 7.67
CA VAL A 387 -14.37 -2.06 8.98
C VAL A 387 -15.60 -2.82 9.46
N ALA A 388 -16.60 -3.04 8.57
CA ALA A 388 -17.82 -3.74 8.91
C ALA A 388 -17.56 -5.19 9.33
N ASP A 389 -16.67 -5.90 8.61
CA ASP A 389 -16.28 -7.28 8.94
C ASP A 389 -15.56 -7.34 10.31
N ALA A 390 -14.63 -6.40 10.57
CA ALA A 390 -13.93 -6.33 11.85
C ALA A 390 -14.88 -6.01 13.03
N LEU A 391 -15.87 -5.15 12.82
CA LEU A 391 -16.89 -4.85 13.83
C LEU A 391 -17.83 -6.03 14.08
N ALA A 392 -18.26 -6.73 13.03
CA ALA A 392 -19.10 -7.94 13.14
C ALA A 392 -18.38 -9.05 13.93
N GLU A 393 -17.10 -9.28 13.65
CA GLU A 393 -16.29 -10.23 14.41
C GLU A 393 -16.16 -9.78 15.88
N ARG A 394 -15.81 -8.51 16.12
CA ARG A 394 -15.66 -7.95 17.48
C ARG A 394 -16.91 -8.11 18.31
N ALA A 395 -18.10 -7.93 17.72
CA ALA A 395 -19.38 -8.02 18.41
C ALA A 395 -19.62 -9.39 19.06
N THR A 396 -19.02 -10.46 18.52
CA THR A 396 -19.21 -11.85 19.00
C THR A 396 -17.99 -12.40 19.77
N LEU A 397 -16.83 -11.77 19.65
CA LEU A 397 -15.58 -12.30 20.25
C LEU A 397 -15.61 -12.37 21.76
N THR A 398 -16.26 -11.42 22.44
CA THR A 398 -16.38 -11.44 23.91
C THR A 398 -17.17 -12.66 24.37
N GLU A 399 -18.32 -12.90 23.73
CA GLU A 399 -19.16 -14.08 24.04
C GLU A 399 -18.42 -15.39 23.74
N GLN A 400 -17.70 -15.45 22.60
CA GLN A 400 -16.89 -16.62 22.25
C GLN A 400 -15.78 -16.87 23.28
N LEU A 401 -15.07 -15.84 23.73
CA LEU A 401 -14.01 -15.95 24.74
C LEU A 401 -14.55 -16.47 26.07
N ASP A 402 -15.68 -15.92 26.53
CA ASP A 402 -16.29 -16.31 27.80
C ASP A 402 -16.79 -17.76 27.72
N ALA A 403 -17.42 -18.14 26.61
CA ALA A 403 -17.88 -19.52 26.38
C ALA A 403 -16.69 -20.51 26.33
N ARG A 404 -15.57 -20.15 25.66
CA ARG A 404 -14.38 -21.01 25.58
C ARG A 404 -13.66 -21.12 26.90
N ARG A 405 -13.59 -20.05 27.71
CA ARG A 405 -13.05 -20.13 29.10
C ARG A 405 -13.88 -21.05 29.96
N ALA A 406 -15.21 -20.88 29.96
CA ALA A 406 -16.13 -21.75 30.71
C ALA A 406 -16.01 -23.20 30.23
N LEU A 407 -15.81 -23.46 28.94
CA LEU A 407 -15.59 -24.81 28.41
C LEU A 407 -14.29 -25.43 28.95
N VAL A 408 -13.19 -24.67 28.95
CA VAL A 408 -11.90 -25.13 29.51
C VAL A 408 -12.06 -25.44 31.00
N ASP A 409 -12.72 -24.58 31.78
CA ASP A 409 -12.94 -24.80 33.23
C ASP A 409 -13.78 -26.07 33.48
N ALA A 410 -14.87 -26.25 32.71
CA ALA A 410 -15.72 -27.42 32.81
C ALA A 410 -15.00 -28.72 32.42
N THR A 411 -14.26 -28.70 31.30
CA THR A 411 -13.52 -29.89 30.83
C THR A 411 -12.34 -30.21 31.74
N ALA A 412 -11.65 -29.20 32.32
CA ALA A 412 -10.61 -29.42 33.32
C ALA A 412 -11.16 -30.04 34.63
N ALA A 413 -12.32 -29.58 35.09
CA ALA A 413 -13.02 -30.20 36.23
C ALA A 413 -13.44 -31.64 35.90
N GLY A 414 -14.01 -31.87 34.72
CA GLY A 414 -14.39 -33.20 34.22
C GLY A 414 -13.20 -34.15 34.17
N PHE A 415 -12.08 -33.69 33.65
CA PHE A 415 -10.85 -34.47 33.57
C PHE A 415 -10.34 -34.86 34.98
N ARG A 416 -10.26 -33.91 35.93
CA ARG A 416 -9.83 -34.20 37.33
C ARG A 416 -10.74 -35.23 38.00
N LEU A 417 -12.05 -35.14 37.79
CA LEU A 417 -13.01 -36.12 38.36
C LEU A 417 -12.87 -37.49 37.70
N SER A 418 -12.77 -37.58 36.38
CA SER A 418 -12.51 -38.81 35.62
C SER A 418 -11.22 -39.49 36.07
N GLU A 419 -10.15 -38.72 36.24
CA GLU A 419 -8.87 -39.23 36.73
C GLU A 419 -8.97 -39.82 38.14
N ALA A 420 -9.64 -39.11 39.07
CA ALA A 420 -9.84 -39.59 40.45
C ALA A 420 -10.71 -40.88 40.46
N ARG A 421 -11.78 -40.96 39.68
CA ARG A 421 -12.66 -42.15 39.58
C ARG A 421 -11.95 -43.35 38.95
N TYR A 422 -11.16 -43.11 37.87
CA TYR A 422 -10.35 -44.17 37.29
C TYR A 422 -9.30 -44.73 38.28
N LYS A 423 -8.57 -43.85 38.98
CA LYS A 423 -7.62 -44.25 40.02
C LYS A 423 -8.28 -45.00 41.17
N GLY A 424 -9.55 -44.69 41.47
CA GLY A 424 -10.37 -45.38 42.44
C GLY A 424 -11.02 -46.68 41.94
N GLY A 425 -10.78 -47.09 40.68
CA GLY A 425 -11.33 -48.31 40.09
C GLY A 425 -12.84 -48.24 39.78
N VAL A 426 -13.43 -47.02 39.75
CA VAL A 426 -14.88 -46.82 39.56
C VAL A 426 -15.22 -46.66 38.05
N ASP A 427 -14.35 -46.01 37.30
CA ASP A 427 -14.58 -45.70 35.88
C ASP A 427 -13.59 -46.45 34.97
N SER A 428 -13.99 -46.61 33.70
CA SER A 428 -13.15 -47.21 32.67
C SER A 428 -12.01 -46.25 32.23
N PHE A 429 -10.92 -46.81 31.74
CA PHE A 429 -9.81 -46.07 31.15
C PHE A 429 -10.26 -45.22 29.96
N LEU A 430 -11.25 -45.70 29.18
CA LEU A 430 -11.80 -44.96 28.03
C LEU A 430 -12.40 -43.62 28.44
N GLY A 431 -13.13 -43.55 29.58
CA GLY A 431 -13.70 -42.30 30.08
C GLY A 431 -12.61 -41.27 30.43
N LEU A 432 -11.50 -41.71 31.03
CA LEU A 432 -10.35 -40.86 31.32
C LEU A 432 -9.69 -40.34 30.04
N LEU A 433 -9.48 -41.19 29.02
CA LEU A 433 -8.90 -40.80 27.72
C LEU A 433 -9.77 -39.80 27.00
N ASP A 434 -11.10 -39.96 27.03
CA ASP A 434 -12.03 -39.03 26.40
C ASP A 434 -12.00 -37.66 27.08
N ALA A 435 -11.98 -37.62 28.42
CA ALA A 435 -11.84 -36.38 29.18
C ALA A 435 -10.52 -35.65 28.90
N GLN A 436 -9.40 -36.37 28.77
CA GLN A 436 -8.09 -35.80 28.36
C GLN A 436 -8.13 -35.20 26.99
N ARG A 437 -8.73 -35.91 26.01
CA ARG A 437 -8.84 -35.42 24.63
C ARG A 437 -9.69 -34.17 24.55
N THR A 438 -10.82 -34.15 25.26
CA THR A 438 -11.75 -33.03 25.28
C THR A 438 -11.12 -31.78 25.91
N LEU A 439 -10.42 -31.91 27.02
CA LEU A 439 -9.68 -30.81 27.66
C LEU A 439 -8.63 -30.24 26.71
N TYR A 440 -7.77 -31.08 26.12
CA TYR A 440 -6.72 -30.65 25.20
C TYR A 440 -7.30 -29.88 24.00
N GLY A 441 -8.43 -30.37 23.42
CA GLY A 441 -9.13 -29.67 22.33
C GLY A 441 -9.67 -28.32 22.78
N ALA A 442 -10.29 -28.24 23.96
CA ALA A 442 -10.84 -26.99 24.49
C ALA A 442 -9.74 -25.93 24.75
N GLU A 443 -8.57 -26.34 25.25
CA GLU A 443 -7.41 -25.46 25.49
C GLU A 443 -6.84 -24.92 24.15
N LEU A 444 -6.70 -25.79 23.13
CA LEU A 444 -6.28 -25.35 21.79
C LEU A 444 -7.25 -24.35 21.15
N ASP A 445 -8.55 -24.61 21.30
CA ASP A 445 -9.59 -23.71 20.79
C ASP A 445 -9.59 -22.35 21.51
N LEU A 446 -9.36 -22.34 22.82
CA LEU A 446 -9.24 -21.10 23.59
C LEU A 446 -8.05 -20.25 23.11
N ILE A 447 -6.88 -20.87 22.85
CA ILE A 447 -5.73 -20.16 22.27
C ILE A 447 -6.12 -19.57 20.91
N GLY A 448 -6.88 -20.31 20.09
CA GLY A 448 -7.37 -19.84 18.80
C GLY A 448 -8.24 -18.60 18.90
N VAL A 449 -9.24 -18.60 19.79
CA VAL A 449 -10.14 -17.45 19.96
C VAL A 449 -9.42 -16.23 20.58
N ARG A 450 -8.45 -16.45 21.49
CA ARG A 450 -7.59 -15.38 22.03
C ARG A 450 -6.76 -14.73 20.93
N LEU A 451 -6.20 -15.53 20.01
CA LEU A 451 -5.49 -15.00 18.84
C LEU A 451 -6.43 -14.18 17.95
N SER A 452 -7.62 -14.70 17.64
CA SER A 452 -8.62 -13.96 16.83
C SER A 452 -8.98 -12.62 17.48
N ALA A 453 -9.19 -12.59 18.79
CA ALA A 453 -9.50 -11.36 19.51
C ALA A 453 -8.37 -10.33 19.45
N ALA A 454 -7.12 -10.77 19.61
CA ALA A 454 -5.95 -9.90 19.49
C ALA A 454 -5.77 -9.38 18.06
N ALA A 455 -5.88 -10.26 17.06
CA ALA A 455 -5.74 -9.91 15.63
C ALA A 455 -6.88 -9.01 15.13
N ASN A 456 -8.12 -9.19 15.62
CA ASN A 456 -9.25 -8.32 15.29
C ASN A 456 -8.99 -6.86 15.68
N GLY A 457 -8.39 -6.62 16.87
CA GLY A 457 -7.99 -5.28 17.27
C GLY A 457 -7.01 -4.63 16.28
N VAL A 458 -5.99 -5.37 15.85
CA VAL A 458 -5.01 -4.90 14.84
C VAL A 458 -5.70 -4.63 13.50
N THR A 459 -6.59 -5.52 13.08
CA THR A 459 -7.35 -5.39 11.82
C THR A 459 -8.25 -4.16 11.83
N LEU A 460 -8.96 -3.92 12.92
CA LEU A 460 -9.81 -2.74 13.06
C LEU A 460 -9.01 -1.44 13.07
N TYR A 461 -7.87 -1.41 13.76
CA TYR A 461 -6.97 -0.26 13.77
C TYR A 461 -6.46 0.08 12.35
N LYS A 462 -5.99 -0.95 11.60
CA LYS A 462 -5.61 -0.82 10.19
C LYS A 462 -6.77 -0.32 9.35
N ALA A 463 -7.95 -0.96 9.47
CA ALA A 463 -9.12 -0.66 8.65
C ALA A 463 -9.65 0.77 8.86
N LEU A 464 -9.45 1.35 10.04
CA LEU A 464 -9.75 2.74 10.37
C LEU A 464 -8.64 3.72 9.97
N GLY A 465 -7.55 3.25 9.34
CA GLY A 465 -6.46 4.08 8.84
C GLY A 465 -5.39 4.44 9.87
N GLY A 466 -5.33 3.76 11.02
CA GLY A 466 -4.29 3.94 12.04
C GLY A 466 -2.96 3.30 11.64
N GLY A 467 -1.82 3.84 12.15
CA GLY A 467 -0.51 3.21 12.02
C GLY A 467 0.52 3.91 11.12
N TRP A 468 0.20 5.06 10.55
CA TRP A 468 1.15 5.81 9.72
C TRP A 468 1.81 7.00 10.46
N GLN A 469 1.31 7.36 11.64
CA GLN A 469 1.88 8.40 12.54
C GLN A 469 2.91 7.80 13.49
#